data_fb9c02a9b523b36e832d5c0970f640a4
#
_entry.id   fb9c02a9b523b36e832d5c0970f640a4
#
_cell.length_a   1.000
_cell.length_b   1.000
_cell.length_c   1.000
_cell.angle_alpha   90.00
_cell.angle_beta   90.00
_cell.angle_gamma   90.00
#
_symmetry.space_group_name_H-M   'P 1'
#
loop_
_entity.id
_entity.type
_entity.pdbx_description
1 polymer ?
#
loop_
_entity_poly.entity_id
_entity_poly.type
_entity_poly.pdbx_seq_one_letter_code
_entity_poly.pdbx_strand_id
1 'polypeptide(L)'
;MVNATEKPVLGYVDGKFNGNWFQWVYWEIKETFKSKAALGIWLFGTGFQLANFLANPINWVSTLTLLASIIGLLCTVCMMRGKAVNGFLGAVSVVGFVVVNFVSGHWWSVLDQLIFLCAIDIPLMIAWKTWSGNFEKKARTLNKKGWIITLIAIAIAWVALYFVGLALHDTAPLVDSLVLAIGAIASVLCA
;
A
#
# COMPACT_ATOMS: atom_id res chain seq x y z
N MET A 1 30.98 29.39 21.41
CA MET A 1 30.55 29.85 20.08
C MET A 1 30.07 28.65 19.32
N VAL A 2 28.78 28.44 19.23
CA VAL A 2 28.17 27.35 18.47
C VAL A 2 28.21 27.77 17.00
N ASN A 3 28.89 26.99 16.14
CA ASN A 3 28.97 27.27 14.72
C ASN A 3 27.56 27.21 14.10
N ALA A 4 27.04 28.39 13.76
CA ALA A 4 25.68 28.63 13.21
C ALA A 4 25.51 28.24 11.71
N THR A 5 26.33 27.35 11.16
CA THR A 5 26.35 27.03 9.72
C THR A 5 26.12 25.56 9.35
N GLU A 6 25.88 24.68 10.30
CA GLU A 6 25.42 23.33 9.90
C GLU A 6 23.92 23.38 9.57
N LYS A 7 23.61 23.20 8.27
CA LYS A 7 22.23 22.99 7.84
C LYS A 7 21.67 21.81 8.62
N PRO A 8 20.49 21.94 9.24
CA PRO A 8 19.91 20.83 10.01
C PRO A 8 19.80 19.60 9.11
N VAL A 9 20.37 18.49 9.57
CA VAL A 9 20.29 17.20 8.85
C VAL A 9 18.82 16.82 8.71
N LEU A 10 18.37 16.66 7.47
CA LEU A 10 16.99 16.28 7.18
C LEU A 10 16.73 14.86 7.70
N GLY A 11 15.71 14.68 8.52
CA GLY A 11 15.40 13.38 9.12
C GLY A 11 14.54 13.50 10.37
N TYR A 12 14.42 12.38 11.08
CA TYR A 12 13.73 12.37 12.38
C TYR A 12 14.68 12.76 13.51
N VAL A 13 14.26 13.77 14.27
CA VAL A 13 14.95 14.24 15.50
C VAL A 13 13.92 14.19 16.63
N ASP A 14 14.27 13.55 17.73
CA ASP A 14 13.39 13.36 18.90
C ASP A 14 11.98 12.82 18.53
N GLY A 15 11.94 11.90 17.57
CA GLY A 15 10.71 11.27 17.11
C GLY A 15 9.82 12.13 16.22
N LYS A 16 10.28 13.31 15.77
CA LYS A 16 9.56 14.19 14.85
C LYS A 16 10.42 14.49 13.63
N PHE A 17 9.79 14.53 12.45
CA PHE A 17 10.47 14.92 11.22
C PHE A 17 10.77 16.43 11.23
N ASN A 18 12.01 16.81 10.94
CA ASN A 18 12.50 18.19 11.01
C ASN A 18 12.34 19.02 9.74
N GLY A 19 11.56 18.52 8.76
CA GLY A 19 11.31 19.18 7.47
C GLY A 19 9.85 19.44 7.17
N ASN A 20 9.58 20.03 6.01
CA ASN A 20 8.24 20.15 5.47
C ASN A 20 7.76 18.83 4.84
N TRP A 21 6.48 18.77 4.46
CA TRP A 21 5.85 17.57 3.92
C TRP A 21 6.52 17.07 2.62
N PHE A 22 6.89 17.95 1.68
CA PHE A 22 7.56 17.55 0.43
C PHE A 22 8.96 16.99 0.69
N GLN A 23 9.70 17.60 1.63
CA GLN A 23 11.00 17.12 2.07
C GLN A 23 10.89 15.75 2.74
N TRP A 24 9.81 15.52 3.51
CA TRP A 24 9.53 14.23 4.12
C TRP A 24 9.27 13.15 3.07
N VAL A 25 8.38 13.38 2.09
CA VAL A 25 8.11 12.43 1.01
C VAL A 25 9.39 12.07 0.25
N TYR A 26 10.16 13.08 -0.15
CA TYR A 26 11.44 12.87 -0.83
C TYR A 26 12.41 12.06 0.01
N TRP A 27 12.56 12.39 1.29
CA TRP A 27 13.47 11.73 2.19
C TRP A 27 13.09 10.27 2.43
N GLU A 28 11.82 9.98 2.68
CA GLU A 28 11.32 8.62 2.92
C GLU A 28 11.53 7.73 1.68
N ILE A 29 11.24 8.23 0.47
CA ILE A 29 11.46 7.51 -0.79
C ILE A 29 12.96 7.26 -1.00
N LYS A 30 13.80 8.27 -0.79
CA LYS A 30 15.25 8.15 -0.91
C LYS A 30 15.80 7.11 0.07
N GLU A 31 15.36 7.12 1.32
CA GLU A 31 15.74 6.13 2.33
C GLU A 31 15.29 4.71 1.95
N THR A 32 14.11 4.57 1.34
CA THR A 32 13.61 3.28 0.84
C THR A 32 14.57 2.68 -0.18
N PHE A 33 15.03 3.48 -1.15
CA PHE A 33 15.90 3.02 -2.23
C PHE A 33 17.40 2.90 -1.86
N LYS A 34 17.79 3.20 -0.65
CA LYS A 34 19.11 2.77 -0.15
C LYS A 34 19.24 1.25 -0.08
N SER A 35 18.13 0.53 0.04
CA SER A 35 18.09 -0.92 -0.06
C SER A 35 18.12 -1.37 -1.53
N LYS A 36 19.19 -2.08 -1.93
CA LYS A 36 19.29 -2.65 -3.28
C LYS A 36 18.16 -3.64 -3.59
N ALA A 37 17.71 -4.39 -2.58
CA ALA A 37 16.58 -5.31 -2.72
C ALA A 37 15.27 -4.54 -3.00
N ALA A 38 15.00 -3.46 -2.28
CA ALA A 38 13.84 -2.61 -2.49
C ALA A 38 13.84 -2.01 -3.92
N LEU A 39 14.97 -1.48 -4.35
CA LEU A 39 15.13 -0.97 -5.72
C LEU A 39 14.93 -2.07 -6.76
N GLY A 40 15.52 -3.25 -6.56
CA GLY A 40 15.39 -4.39 -7.48
C GLY A 40 13.94 -4.86 -7.61
N ILE A 41 13.21 -4.99 -6.51
CA ILE A 41 11.80 -5.38 -6.51
C ILE A 41 10.95 -4.33 -7.26
N TRP A 42 11.18 -3.04 -6.98
CA TRP A 42 10.43 -1.98 -7.64
C TRP A 42 10.71 -1.93 -9.15
N LEU A 43 11.98 -2.04 -9.57
CA LEU A 43 12.35 -2.05 -10.99
C LEU A 43 11.80 -3.28 -11.72
N PHE A 44 11.90 -4.47 -11.11
CA PHE A 44 11.35 -5.69 -11.68
C PHE A 44 9.83 -5.62 -11.84
N GLY A 45 9.12 -5.20 -10.78
CA GLY A 45 7.66 -5.06 -10.80
C GLY A 45 7.21 -4.00 -11.81
N THR A 46 7.89 -2.85 -11.87
CA THR A 46 7.61 -1.80 -12.86
C THR A 46 7.85 -2.29 -14.28
N GLY A 47 8.96 -3.01 -14.53
CA GLY A 47 9.23 -3.62 -15.83
C GLY A 47 8.17 -4.63 -16.26
N PHE A 48 7.70 -5.45 -15.32
CA PHE A 48 6.60 -6.39 -15.57
C PHE A 48 5.28 -5.68 -15.93
N GLN A 49 4.93 -4.61 -15.17
CA GLN A 49 3.73 -3.82 -15.47
C GLN A 49 3.82 -3.11 -16.81
N LEU A 50 5.00 -2.60 -17.17
CA LEU A 50 5.24 -1.98 -18.46
C LEU A 50 5.13 -3.00 -19.61
N ALA A 51 5.70 -4.19 -19.44
CA ALA A 51 5.58 -5.26 -20.44
C ALA A 51 4.10 -5.66 -20.64
N ASN A 52 3.36 -5.81 -19.55
CA ASN A 52 1.92 -6.12 -19.63
C ASN A 52 1.14 -4.99 -20.32
N PHE A 53 1.44 -3.73 -20.03
CA PHE A 53 0.82 -2.57 -20.68
C PHE A 53 1.07 -2.56 -22.19
N LEU A 54 2.31 -2.84 -22.61
CA LEU A 54 2.67 -2.88 -24.05
C LEU A 54 2.09 -4.09 -24.80
N ALA A 55 1.79 -5.18 -24.10
CA ALA A 55 1.17 -6.37 -24.67
C ALA A 55 -0.36 -6.25 -24.87
N ASN A 56 -0.98 -5.22 -24.32
CA ASN A 56 -2.42 -5.00 -24.37
C ASN A 56 -2.78 -3.73 -25.15
N PRO A 57 -4.04 -3.58 -25.63
CA PRO A 57 -4.48 -2.35 -26.29
C PRO A 57 -4.30 -1.12 -25.41
N ILE A 58 -3.60 -0.12 -25.94
CA ILE A 58 -3.33 1.13 -25.22
C ILE A 58 -4.58 2.00 -25.26
N ASN A 59 -5.15 2.24 -24.09
CA ASN A 59 -6.29 3.13 -23.89
C ASN A 59 -6.13 3.88 -22.56
N TRP A 60 -7.05 4.77 -22.25
CA TRP A 60 -6.98 5.57 -21.03
C TRP A 60 -7.07 4.71 -19.75
N VAL A 61 -7.85 3.61 -19.77
CA VAL A 61 -7.98 2.68 -18.63
C VAL A 61 -6.66 1.96 -18.38
N SER A 62 -6.06 1.38 -19.45
CA SER A 62 -4.77 0.68 -19.34
C SER A 62 -3.64 1.63 -18.90
N THR A 63 -3.66 2.88 -19.38
CA THR A 63 -2.69 3.90 -18.97
C THR A 63 -2.85 4.28 -17.50
N LEU A 64 -4.08 4.51 -17.05
CA LEU A 64 -4.35 4.80 -15.63
C LEU A 64 -3.99 3.61 -14.73
N THR A 65 -4.28 2.39 -15.18
CA THR A 65 -3.87 1.15 -14.48
C THR A 65 -2.36 1.07 -14.33
N LEU A 66 -1.60 1.35 -15.40
CA LEU A 66 -0.14 1.35 -15.34
C LEU A 66 0.38 2.37 -14.31
N LEU A 67 -0.12 3.61 -14.35
CA LEU A 67 0.31 4.65 -13.43
C LEU A 67 -0.03 4.29 -11.98
N ALA A 68 -1.27 3.85 -11.72
CA ALA A 68 -1.70 3.41 -10.39
C ALA A 68 -0.86 2.22 -9.90
N SER A 69 -0.55 1.24 -10.76
CA SER A 69 0.26 0.07 -10.43
C SER A 69 1.70 0.43 -10.08
N ILE A 70 2.35 1.35 -10.82
CA ILE A 70 3.71 1.79 -10.53
C ILE A 70 3.77 2.51 -9.16
N ILE A 71 2.78 3.37 -8.88
CA ILE A 71 2.68 4.05 -7.59
C ILE A 71 2.37 3.05 -6.47
N GLY A 72 1.46 2.10 -6.71
CA GLY A 72 1.13 1.03 -5.76
C GLY A 72 2.31 0.11 -5.44
N LEU A 73 3.14 -0.21 -6.44
CA LEU A 73 4.40 -0.93 -6.23
C LEU A 73 5.37 -0.12 -5.35
N LEU A 74 5.48 1.18 -5.59
CA LEU A 74 6.31 2.05 -4.76
C LEU A 74 5.77 2.11 -3.32
N CYS A 75 4.45 2.22 -3.15
CA CYS A 75 3.76 2.12 -1.86
C CYS A 75 4.16 0.83 -1.14
N THR A 76 4.00 -0.32 -1.79
CA THR A 76 4.33 -1.65 -1.22
C THR A 76 5.79 -1.74 -0.80
N VAL A 77 6.72 -1.26 -1.63
CA VAL A 77 8.15 -1.27 -1.30
C VAL A 77 8.47 -0.34 -0.12
N CYS A 78 7.81 0.83 -0.02
CA CYS A 78 7.92 1.71 1.14
C CYS A 78 7.34 1.05 2.40
N MET A 79 6.21 0.35 2.30
CA MET A 79 5.61 -0.42 3.38
C MET A 79 6.56 -1.51 3.89
N MET A 80 7.16 -2.30 3.00
CA MET A 80 8.16 -3.32 3.36
C MET A 80 9.36 -2.74 4.13
N ARG A 81 9.66 -1.48 3.92
CA ARG A 81 10.74 -0.75 4.61
C ARG A 81 10.26 0.01 5.85
N GLY A 82 9.00 -0.16 6.26
CA GLY A 82 8.41 0.53 7.40
C GLY A 82 8.34 2.06 7.25
N LYS A 83 8.24 2.55 6.00
CA LYS A 83 8.23 3.98 5.69
C LYS A 83 6.80 4.50 5.60
N ALA A 84 6.47 5.53 6.39
CA ALA A 84 5.10 6.05 6.47
C ALA A 84 4.61 6.75 5.19
N VAL A 85 5.52 7.08 4.27
CA VAL A 85 5.16 7.61 2.95
C VAL A 85 4.28 6.65 2.13
N ASN A 86 4.26 5.34 2.50
CA ASN A 86 3.37 4.38 1.88
C ASN A 86 1.89 4.80 1.98
N GLY A 87 1.44 5.40 3.09
CA GLY A 87 0.08 5.90 3.21
C GLY A 87 -0.28 6.95 2.15
N PHE A 88 0.61 7.91 1.89
CA PHE A 88 0.40 8.88 0.82
C PHE A 88 0.41 8.25 -0.57
N LEU A 89 1.39 7.39 -0.85
CA LEU A 89 1.49 6.69 -2.14
C LEU A 89 0.32 5.73 -2.34
N GLY A 90 -0.13 5.05 -1.28
CA GLY A 90 -1.32 4.22 -1.27
C GLY A 90 -2.57 5.02 -1.64
N ALA A 91 -2.81 6.14 -0.98
CA ALA A 91 -3.96 7.00 -1.26
C ALA A 91 -3.97 7.49 -2.73
N VAL A 92 -2.81 7.89 -3.29
CA VAL A 92 -2.72 8.28 -4.71
C VAL A 92 -3.00 7.11 -5.64
N SER A 93 -2.46 5.91 -5.35
CA SER A 93 -2.69 4.70 -6.12
C SER A 93 -4.16 4.26 -6.08
N VAL A 94 -4.79 4.33 -4.89
CA VAL A 94 -6.20 4.00 -4.68
C VAL A 94 -7.12 4.82 -5.57
N VAL A 95 -6.88 6.12 -5.72
CA VAL A 95 -7.70 6.95 -6.63
C VAL A 95 -7.70 6.39 -8.05
N GLY A 96 -6.55 6.00 -8.57
CA GLY A 96 -6.44 5.38 -9.90
C GLY A 96 -7.17 4.03 -9.97
N PHE A 97 -6.93 3.14 -9.00
CA PHE A 97 -7.56 1.81 -8.99
C PHE A 97 -9.07 1.87 -8.77
N VAL A 98 -9.58 2.77 -7.94
CA VAL A 98 -11.03 2.95 -7.75
C VAL A 98 -11.70 3.32 -9.06
N VAL A 99 -11.13 4.28 -9.82
CA VAL A 99 -11.67 4.68 -11.13
C VAL A 99 -11.65 3.52 -12.12
N VAL A 100 -10.51 2.81 -12.23
CA VAL A 100 -10.37 1.67 -13.15
C VAL A 100 -11.34 0.55 -12.79
N ASN A 101 -11.40 0.14 -11.53
CA ASN A 101 -12.24 -0.96 -11.07
C ASN A 101 -13.72 -0.62 -11.19
N PHE A 102 -14.10 0.65 -10.92
CA PHE A 102 -15.47 1.13 -11.09
C PHE A 102 -15.93 1.00 -12.54
N VAL A 103 -15.12 1.47 -13.49
CA VAL A 103 -15.44 1.40 -14.93
C VAL A 103 -15.45 -0.04 -15.44
N SER A 104 -14.62 -0.92 -14.85
CA SER A 104 -14.53 -2.34 -15.21
C SER A 104 -15.57 -3.22 -14.51
N GLY A 105 -16.40 -2.68 -13.60
CA GLY A 105 -17.43 -3.42 -12.87
C GLY A 105 -16.91 -4.30 -11.72
N HIS A 106 -15.66 -4.12 -11.29
CA HIS A 106 -15.06 -4.87 -10.18
C HIS A 106 -15.33 -4.21 -8.82
N TRP A 107 -16.55 -4.32 -8.34
CA TRP A 107 -17.02 -3.65 -7.13
C TRP A 107 -16.29 -4.07 -5.85
N TRP A 108 -15.93 -5.37 -5.74
CA TRP A 108 -15.17 -5.87 -4.61
C TRP A 108 -13.77 -5.26 -4.52
N SER A 109 -13.14 -5.08 -5.67
CA SER A 109 -11.84 -4.41 -5.73
C SER A 109 -11.93 -2.93 -5.36
N VAL A 110 -13.04 -2.25 -5.70
CA VAL A 110 -13.30 -0.87 -5.23
C VAL A 110 -13.42 -0.84 -3.71
N LEU A 111 -14.21 -1.76 -3.13
CA LEU A 111 -14.40 -1.84 -1.68
C LEU A 111 -13.08 -2.14 -0.94
N ASP A 112 -12.28 -3.07 -1.45
CA ASP A 112 -10.97 -3.40 -0.91
C ASP A 112 -10.04 -2.18 -0.86
N GLN A 113 -9.95 -1.44 -1.95
CA GLN A 113 -9.16 -0.21 -2.03
C GLN A 113 -9.64 0.84 -1.00
N LEU A 114 -10.94 1.00 -0.80
CA LEU A 114 -11.48 1.93 0.19
C LEU A 114 -11.20 1.47 1.63
N ILE A 115 -11.24 0.18 1.90
CA ILE A 115 -10.88 -0.38 3.22
C ILE A 115 -9.41 -0.09 3.52
N PHE A 116 -8.50 -0.36 2.57
CA PHE A 116 -7.07 -0.04 2.73
C PHE A 116 -6.83 1.45 2.96
N LEU A 117 -7.47 2.29 2.16
CA LEU A 117 -7.37 3.75 2.30
C LEU A 117 -7.76 4.20 3.72
N CYS A 118 -8.90 3.72 4.23
CA CYS A 118 -9.41 4.15 5.54
C CYS A 118 -8.62 3.54 6.70
N ALA A 119 -8.23 2.27 6.60
CA ALA A 119 -7.61 1.54 7.71
C ALA A 119 -6.10 1.79 7.83
N ILE A 120 -5.41 2.03 6.72
CA ILE A 120 -3.94 2.13 6.70
C ILE A 120 -3.48 3.50 6.20
N ASP A 121 -3.90 3.91 5.00
CA ASP A 121 -3.30 5.05 4.32
C ASP A 121 -3.61 6.37 5.04
N ILE A 122 -4.88 6.62 5.38
CA ILE A 122 -5.28 7.85 6.10
C ILE A 122 -4.61 7.96 7.47
N PRO A 123 -4.61 6.94 8.35
CA PRO A 123 -3.89 7.00 9.61
C PRO A 123 -2.39 7.31 9.46
N LEU A 124 -1.72 6.72 8.48
CA LEU A 124 -0.32 6.99 8.20
C LEU A 124 -0.08 8.41 7.69
N MET A 125 -0.97 8.92 6.83
CA MET A 125 -0.91 10.31 6.35
C MET A 125 -1.08 11.31 7.50
N ILE A 126 -1.95 11.04 8.46
CA ILE A 126 -2.14 11.89 9.64
C ILE A 126 -0.90 11.83 10.56
N ALA A 127 -0.34 10.64 10.73
CA ALA A 127 0.80 10.40 11.63
C ALA A 127 2.17 10.73 11.02
N TRP A 128 2.26 11.30 9.81
CA TRP A 128 3.50 11.47 9.06
C TRP A 128 4.67 12.13 9.81
N LYS A 129 4.39 13.09 10.69
CA LYS A 129 5.43 13.75 11.50
C LYS A 129 5.98 12.91 12.62
N THR A 130 5.15 12.04 13.18
CA THR A 130 5.43 11.29 14.42
C THR A 130 5.71 9.82 14.16
N TRP A 131 5.54 9.36 12.93
CA TRP A 131 5.87 8.01 12.49
C TRP A 131 7.39 7.86 12.37
N SER A 132 8.07 8.08 13.46
CA SER A 132 9.51 7.87 13.49
C SER A 132 9.77 6.37 13.51
N GLY A 133 10.44 5.79 12.57
CA GLY A 133 11.13 4.48 12.57
C GLY A 133 10.90 3.45 13.71
N ASN A 134 9.96 3.70 14.58
CA ASN A 134 9.52 2.81 15.65
C ASN A 134 8.68 1.63 15.14
N PHE A 135 8.53 1.49 13.82
CA PHE A 135 7.83 0.37 13.21
C PHE A 135 8.41 -0.97 13.69
N GLU A 136 9.73 -1.11 13.69
CA GLU A 136 10.39 -2.33 14.17
C GLU A 136 10.10 -2.64 15.64
N LYS A 137 9.90 -1.62 16.47
CA LYS A 137 9.56 -1.79 17.89
C LYS A 137 8.08 -2.08 18.13
N LYS A 138 7.20 -1.68 17.20
CA LYS A 138 5.75 -1.89 17.26
C LYS A 138 5.29 -3.11 16.49
N ALA A 139 6.06 -3.58 15.51
CA ALA A 139 5.74 -4.76 14.73
C ALA A 139 5.67 -6.00 15.65
N ARG A 140 4.50 -6.61 15.71
CA ARG A 140 4.28 -7.85 16.46
C ARG A 140 4.33 -9.03 15.51
N THR A 141 5.14 -10.04 15.83
CA THR A 141 5.12 -11.30 15.07
C THR A 141 3.96 -12.17 15.53
N LEU A 142 3.19 -12.69 14.59
CA LEU A 142 2.15 -13.67 14.91
C LEU A 142 2.79 -14.97 15.35
N ASN A 143 2.32 -15.52 16.47
CA ASN A 143 2.68 -16.86 16.90
C ASN A 143 1.94 -17.92 16.02
N LYS A 144 2.28 -19.20 16.17
CA LYS A 144 1.65 -20.30 15.40
C LYS A 144 0.12 -20.30 15.51
N LYS A 145 -0.41 -20.06 16.72
CA LYS A 145 -1.87 -19.98 16.94
C LYS A 145 -2.49 -18.79 16.22
N GLY A 146 -1.83 -17.62 16.25
CA GLY A 146 -2.26 -16.42 15.53
C GLY A 146 -2.33 -16.68 14.02
N TRP A 147 -1.33 -17.34 13.44
CA TRP A 147 -1.36 -17.71 12.02
C TRP A 147 -2.52 -18.64 11.66
N ILE A 148 -2.78 -19.66 12.48
CA ILE A 148 -3.91 -20.59 12.26
C ILE A 148 -5.25 -19.81 12.32
N ILE A 149 -5.44 -18.95 13.34
CA ILE A 149 -6.66 -18.15 13.48
C ILE A 149 -6.83 -17.23 12.27
N THR A 150 -5.76 -16.56 11.82
CA THR A 150 -5.78 -15.69 10.65
C THR A 150 -6.18 -16.45 9.38
N LEU A 151 -5.60 -17.62 9.13
CA LEU A 151 -5.93 -18.43 7.96
C LEU A 151 -7.39 -18.92 7.98
N ILE A 152 -7.88 -19.33 9.15
CA ILE A 152 -9.29 -19.72 9.32
C ILE A 152 -10.21 -18.51 9.09
N ALA A 153 -9.86 -17.34 9.62
CA ALA A 153 -10.63 -16.11 9.41
C ALA A 153 -10.70 -15.72 7.93
N ILE A 154 -9.57 -15.80 7.21
CA ILE A 154 -9.51 -15.57 5.76
C ILE A 154 -10.43 -16.57 5.03
N ALA A 155 -10.35 -17.87 5.34
CA ALA A 155 -11.17 -18.89 4.69
C ALA A 155 -12.67 -18.65 4.91
N ILE A 156 -13.08 -18.32 6.13
CA ILE A 156 -14.49 -18.03 6.45
C ILE A 156 -14.94 -16.77 5.74
N ALA A 157 -14.17 -15.69 5.79
CA ALA A 157 -14.50 -14.44 5.11
C ALA A 157 -14.58 -14.63 3.60
N TRP A 158 -13.64 -15.37 3.01
CA TRP A 158 -13.65 -15.68 1.58
C TRP A 158 -14.92 -16.41 1.14
N VAL A 159 -15.30 -17.49 1.83
CA VAL A 159 -16.52 -18.25 1.52
C VAL A 159 -17.76 -17.36 1.63
N ALA A 160 -17.87 -16.56 2.69
CA ALA A 160 -19.01 -15.65 2.87
C ALA A 160 -19.09 -14.62 1.74
N LEU A 161 -17.97 -13.95 1.43
CA LEU A 161 -17.88 -12.94 0.38
C LEU A 161 -18.10 -13.53 -1.02
N TYR A 162 -17.67 -14.77 -1.27
CA TYR A 162 -17.92 -15.48 -2.52
C TYR A 162 -19.43 -15.63 -2.81
N PHE A 163 -20.21 -16.08 -1.83
CA PHE A 163 -21.67 -16.19 -2.00
C PHE A 163 -22.34 -14.83 -2.17
N VAL A 164 -21.86 -13.79 -1.50
CA VAL A 164 -22.36 -12.42 -1.71
C VAL A 164 -22.00 -11.93 -3.11
N GLY A 165 -20.78 -12.19 -3.60
CA GLY A 165 -20.37 -11.86 -4.97
C GLY A 165 -21.23 -12.54 -6.03
N LEU A 166 -21.55 -13.83 -5.83
CA LEU A 166 -22.50 -14.54 -6.72
C LEU A 166 -23.88 -13.88 -6.74
N ALA A 167 -24.40 -13.48 -5.57
CA ALA A 167 -25.70 -12.83 -5.46
C ALA A 167 -25.73 -11.43 -6.11
N LEU A 168 -24.59 -10.74 -6.14
CA LEU A 168 -24.42 -9.43 -6.76
C LEU A 168 -24.01 -9.49 -8.26
N HIS A 169 -23.95 -10.70 -8.83
CA HIS A 169 -23.52 -10.92 -10.22
C HIS A 169 -22.13 -10.35 -10.54
N ASP A 170 -21.20 -10.48 -9.60
CA ASP A 170 -19.81 -10.07 -9.81
C ASP A 170 -19.15 -10.86 -10.96
N THR A 171 -18.28 -10.20 -11.72
CA THR A 171 -17.64 -10.78 -12.91
C THR A 171 -16.61 -11.86 -12.58
N ALA A 172 -15.94 -11.75 -11.41
CA ALA A 172 -14.90 -12.69 -10.95
C ALA A 172 -15.04 -13.02 -9.46
N PRO A 173 -16.20 -13.50 -8.97
CA PRO A 173 -16.53 -13.58 -7.55
C PRO A 173 -15.54 -14.43 -6.73
N LEU A 174 -14.92 -15.45 -7.34
CA LEU A 174 -13.96 -16.32 -6.66
C LEU A 174 -12.67 -15.58 -6.30
N VAL A 175 -12.14 -14.80 -7.24
CA VAL A 175 -10.85 -14.12 -7.07
C VAL A 175 -11.03 -12.83 -6.29
N ASP A 176 -12.02 -12.03 -6.64
CA ASP A 176 -12.26 -10.72 -6.02
C ASP A 176 -12.62 -10.84 -4.54
N SER A 177 -13.44 -11.85 -4.18
CA SER A 177 -13.76 -12.14 -2.78
C SER A 177 -12.53 -12.65 -1.99
N LEU A 178 -11.63 -13.40 -2.61
CA LEU A 178 -10.39 -13.84 -1.96
C LEU A 178 -9.45 -12.66 -1.69
N VAL A 179 -9.27 -11.79 -2.68
CA VAL A 179 -8.44 -10.58 -2.55
C VAL A 179 -9.00 -9.68 -1.44
N LEU A 180 -10.31 -9.44 -1.42
CA LEU A 180 -10.97 -8.66 -0.39
C LEU A 180 -10.82 -9.29 1.01
N ALA A 181 -11.00 -10.61 1.14
CA ALA A 181 -10.84 -11.31 2.43
C ALA A 181 -9.42 -11.19 2.98
N ILE A 182 -8.41 -11.37 2.12
CA ILE A 182 -7.00 -11.24 2.50
C ILE A 182 -6.70 -9.76 2.86
N GLY A 183 -7.12 -8.83 2.04
CA GLY A 183 -6.91 -7.39 2.22
C GLY A 183 -7.52 -6.87 3.51
N ALA A 184 -8.80 -7.17 3.77
CA ALA A 184 -9.48 -6.75 4.98
C ALA A 184 -8.82 -7.29 6.26
N ILE A 185 -8.44 -8.58 6.28
CA ILE A 185 -7.79 -9.19 7.45
C ILE A 185 -6.37 -8.66 7.62
N ALA A 186 -5.62 -8.45 6.52
CA ALA A 186 -4.31 -7.84 6.59
C ALA A 186 -4.39 -6.41 7.15
N SER A 187 -5.39 -5.63 6.77
CA SER A 187 -5.62 -4.27 7.29
C SER A 187 -5.86 -4.28 8.79
N VAL A 188 -6.68 -5.21 9.30
CA VAL A 188 -6.92 -5.37 10.75
C VAL A 188 -5.66 -5.78 11.49
N LEU A 189 -4.78 -6.60 10.90
CA LEU A 189 -3.52 -7.00 11.52
C LEU A 189 -2.47 -5.88 11.53
N CYS A 190 -2.58 -4.91 10.60
CA CYS A 190 -1.68 -3.75 10.52
C CYS A 190 -2.14 -2.56 11.38
N ALA A 191 -3.42 -2.50 11.76
CA ALA A 191 -3.99 -1.45 12.60
C ALA A 191 -3.68 -1.69 14.08
#